data_bca59fa91764feefcbb8174b4963542c
#
_entry.id   bca59fa91764feefcbb8174b4963542c
#
_cell.length_a   1.000
_cell.length_b   1.000
_cell.length_c   1.000
_cell.angle_alpha   90.00
_cell.angle_beta   90.00
_cell.angle_gamma   90.00
#
_symmetry.space_group_name_H-M   'P 1'
#
loop_
_entity.id
_entity.type
_entity.pdbx_description
1 polymer ?
#
loop_
_entity_poly.entity_id
_entity_poly.type
_entity_poly.pdbx_seq_one_letter_code
_entity_poly.pdbx_strand_id
1 'polypeptide(L)'
;MANVTVIGAQWGDEGKGKLVDWLSNRADVVVRFQGGHNAGHTLVVGNQVYKLSLLPSGVVQGKLSVIGNGVVVDPWHLLEEIAKLGGQGVAIGPDLLVLADNACLILPLHRDLDQAREAAAVNKIGTTGRGIGPAYEDKVGRRAIRVADLADREALEAKIDRLLAHHGPLRRGLGLPEADGAALLAELERLAPLILPFAKPAWLLLNDLVKSGKRVLFEGAQGALLDVDHGTYPYVTSSNTVAGQAAAGAGLGPKGPGYVLGIVKAYTTRVGEGPFPTELTDEVGQHLGTVGREFGTVTGRSRRCGWFDAALVRQSVALNGISGIALTKLDVLDGLPTLKICTGYRLGPETFSYLPAGLKAQAALTPVYEDMEGWSQTTHGARTWRDLPANAVKYVRRIEELIAAPVALLSTSPERDDTILMRDPFQD
;
A
#
# COMPACT_ATOMS: atom_id res chain seq x y z
N MET A 1 22.04 0.19 13.01
CA MET A 1 21.13 1.12 12.30
C MET A 1 19.92 0.32 11.86
N ALA A 2 18.74 0.80 12.15
CA ALA A 2 17.51 0.06 11.89
C ALA A 2 17.05 0.24 10.44
N ASN A 3 16.58 -0.84 9.82
CA ASN A 3 15.73 -0.74 8.64
C ASN A 3 14.37 -0.20 9.08
N VAL A 4 13.64 0.41 8.15
CA VAL A 4 12.29 0.94 8.41
C VAL A 4 11.31 0.33 7.42
N THR A 5 10.22 -0.22 7.94
CA THR A 5 9.11 -0.72 7.13
C THR A 5 7.90 0.19 7.31
N VAL A 6 7.45 0.80 6.22
CA VAL A 6 6.27 1.66 6.19
C VAL A 6 5.08 0.88 5.65
N ILE A 7 4.03 0.81 6.44
CA ILE A 7 2.75 0.20 6.03
C ILE A 7 1.58 1.13 6.30
N GLY A 8 0.49 0.99 5.54
CA GLY A 8 -0.79 1.56 5.94
C GLY A 8 -1.43 0.72 7.04
N ALA A 9 -1.84 1.33 8.14
CA ALA A 9 -2.43 0.61 9.26
C ALA A 9 -3.97 0.59 9.25
N GLN A 10 -4.59 1.16 8.22
CA GLN A 10 -6.03 1.19 7.97
C GLN A 10 -6.37 0.54 6.61
N TRP A 11 -7.30 1.10 5.83
CA TRP A 11 -7.69 0.59 4.50
C TRP A 11 -6.93 1.20 3.31
N GLY A 12 -5.70 1.65 3.51
CA GLY A 12 -4.95 2.37 2.48
C GLY A 12 -5.31 3.86 2.43
N ASP A 13 -4.63 4.58 1.54
CA ASP A 13 -4.84 6.03 1.34
C ASP A 13 -4.61 6.90 2.60
N GLU A 14 -3.83 6.41 3.56
CA GLU A 14 -3.50 7.10 4.81
C GLU A 14 -2.52 8.29 4.61
N GLY A 15 -2.12 8.57 3.38
CA GLY A 15 -1.14 9.64 3.09
C GLY A 15 0.32 9.16 3.14
N LYS A 16 0.55 7.87 2.88
CA LYS A 16 1.89 7.25 2.87
C LYS A 16 2.92 8.01 2.01
N GLY A 17 2.50 8.52 0.83
CA GLY A 17 3.41 9.13 -0.14
C GLY A 17 4.29 10.24 0.44
N LYS A 18 3.70 11.19 1.18
CA LYS A 18 4.43 12.28 1.85
C LYS A 18 5.51 11.75 2.83
N LEU A 19 5.12 10.78 3.65
CA LEU A 19 6.00 10.25 4.70
C LEU A 19 7.08 9.33 4.13
N VAL A 20 6.75 8.53 3.12
CA VAL A 20 7.73 7.71 2.41
C VAL A 20 8.76 8.62 1.70
N ASP A 21 8.32 9.70 1.06
CA ASP A 21 9.21 10.69 0.45
C ASP A 21 10.15 11.30 1.50
N TRP A 22 9.62 11.72 2.64
CA TRP A 22 10.42 12.28 3.74
C TRP A 22 11.43 11.27 4.30
N LEU A 23 11.04 9.99 4.46
CA LEU A 23 11.91 8.92 4.93
C LEU A 23 12.95 8.49 3.87
N SER A 24 12.60 8.52 2.59
CA SER A 24 13.48 8.12 1.48
C SER A 24 14.77 8.95 1.45
N ASN A 25 14.72 10.22 1.84
CA ASN A 25 15.92 11.06 1.95
C ASN A 25 16.92 10.55 2.98
N ARG A 26 16.44 9.83 3.99
CA ARG A 26 17.24 9.29 5.09
C ARG A 26 17.67 7.84 4.85
N ALA A 27 17.08 7.18 3.85
CA ALA A 27 17.41 5.84 3.45
C ALA A 27 18.54 5.83 2.42
N ASP A 28 19.28 4.71 2.35
CA ASP A 28 20.25 4.43 1.28
C ASP A 28 19.59 3.64 0.15
N VAL A 29 18.56 2.84 0.48
CA VAL A 29 17.83 1.97 -0.44
C VAL A 29 16.35 2.01 -0.16
N VAL A 30 15.50 2.02 -1.21
CA VAL A 30 14.04 1.95 -1.10
C VAL A 30 13.52 0.70 -1.80
N VAL A 31 12.68 -0.08 -1.10
CA VAL A 31 12.24 -1.41 -1.57
C VAL A 31 10.71 -1.48 -1.61
N ARG A 32 10.12 -1.79 -2.77
CA ARG A 32 8.75 -2.26 -2.90
C ARG A 32 8.73 -3.77 -2.73
N PHE A 33 7.92 -4.28 -1.82
CA PHE A 33 7.96 -5.70 -1.42
C PHE A 33 6.65 -6.47 -1.70
N GLN A 34 5.58 -5.81 -2.10
CA GLN A 34 4.29 -6.45 -2.39
C GLN A 34 3.41 -5.58 -3.31
N GLY A 35 2.29 -6.14 -3.76
CA GLY A 35 1.36 -5.48 -4.66
C GLY A 35 1.83 -5.49 -6.11
N GLY A 36 1.48 -4.47 -6.84
CA GLY A 36 1.85 -4.24 -8.23
C GLY A 36 1.61 -2.77 -8.57
N HIS A 37 1.29 -2.50 -9.82
CA HIS A 37 0.98 -1.14 -10.29
C HIS A 37 -0.46 -0.67 -9.95
N ASN A 38 -1.19 -1.42 -9.11
CA ASN A 38 -2.51 -1.03 -8.58
C ASN A 38 -2.43 0.03 -7.47
N ALA A 39 -1.27 0.24 -6.87
CA ALA A 39 -1.04 1.30 -5.90
C ALA A 39 -0.50 2.54 -6.60
N GLY A 40 -1.20 3.67 -6.50
CA GLY A 40 -0.69 4.95 -7.00
C GLY A 40 -0.33 5.85 -5.83
N HIS A 41 0.84 6.50 -5.90
CA HIS A 41 1.21 7.55 -4.96
C HIS A 41 1.80 8.75 -5.69
N THR A 42 1.58 9.91 -5.11
CA THR A 42 2.08 11.17 -5.65
C THR A 42 3.20 11.68 -4.75
N LEU A 43 4.31 12.04 -5.35
CA LEU A 43 5.45 12.68 -4.70
C LEU A 43 5.57 14.11 -5.21
N VAL A 44 5.93 15.02 -4.34
CA VAL A 44 6.23 16.41 -4.68
C VAL A 44 7.67 16.69 -4.29
N VAL A 45 8.55 16.87 -5.27
CA VAL A 45 9.97 17.18 -5.04
C VAL A 45 10.28 18.53 -5.67
N GLY A 46 10.55 19.51 -4.84
CA GLY A 46 10.60 20.91 -5.30
C GLY A 46 9.27 21.34 -5.89
N ASN A 47 9.30 21.82 -7.13
CA ASN A 47 8.10 22.25 -7.87
C ASN A 47 7.55 21.17 -8.82
N GLN A 48 8.09 19.96 -8.77
CA GLN A 48 7.68 18.88 -9.68
C GLN A 48 6.82 17.83 -8.96
N VAL A 49 5.79 17.37 -9.66
CA VAL A 49 4.86 16.34 -9.19
C VAL A 49 5.12 15.04 -9.96
N TYR A 50 5.46 14.00 -9.22
CA TYR A 50 5.67 12.67 -9.76
C TYR A 50 4.54 11.74 -9.33
N LYS A 51 3.95 11.03 -10.29
CA LYS A 51 2.92 10.02 -10.01
C LYS A 51 3.51 8.65 -10.30
N LEU A 52 3.76 7.88 -9.25
CA LEU A 52 4.32 6.53 -9.30
C LEU A 52 3.25 5.50 -9.00
N SER A 53 3.40 4.32 -9.56
CA SER A 53 2.52 3.18 -9.28
C SER A 53 3.30 1.88 -9.03
N LEU A 54 4.31 1.56 -9.82
CA LEU A 54 5.15 0.36 -9.70
C LEU A 54 6.54 0.70 -9.16
N LEU A 55 7.14 1.78 -9.63
CA LEU A 55 8.48 2.19 -9.21
C LEU A 55 8.50 2.61 -7.73
N PRO A 56 9.55 2.22 -6.97
CA PRO A 56 9.75 2.72 -5.62
C PRO A 56 9.99 4.24 -5.61
N SER A 57 9.57 4.92 -4.54
CA SER A 57 9.71 6.38 -4.40
C SER A 57 11.16 6.88 -4.46
N GLY A 58 12.12 6.03 -4.10
CA GLY A 58 13.53 6.36 -4.09
C GLY A 58 14.12 6.77 -5.45
N VAL A 59 13.55 6.29 -6.57
CA VAL A 59 14.06 6.63 -7.93
C VAL A 59 14.06 8.13 -8.19
N VAL A 60 13.05 8.85 -7.68
CA VAL A 60 12.91 10.30 -7.86
C VAL A 60 13.98 11.08 -7.10
N GLN A 61 14.55 10.48 -6.06
CA GLN A 61 15.59 11.08 -5.21
C GLN A 61 16.98 10.54 -5.53
N GLY A 62 17.14 9.78 -6.62
CA GLY A 62 18.40 9.16 -7.01
C GLY A 62 18.89 8.09 -6.03
N LYS A 63 17.99 7.45 -5.26
CA LYS A 63 18.30 6.36 -4.33
C LYS A 63 18.19 5.01 -5.02
N LEU A 64 19.09 4.09 -4.71
CA LEU A 64 18.95 2.70 -5.16
C LEU A 64 17.57 2.19 -4.79
N SER A 65 16.84 1.70 -5.78
CA SER A 65 15.46 1.30 -5.64
C SER A 65 15.30 -0.15 -6.09
N VAL A 66 14.56 -0.94 -5.31
CA VAL A 66 14.41 -2.37 -5.56
C VAL A 66 12.94 -2.73 -5.64
N ILE A 67 12.55 -3.40 -6.71
CA ILE A 67 11.26 -4.09 -6.84
C ILE A 67 11.51 -5.55 -6.42
N GLY A 68 11.01 -5.92 -5.24
CA GLY A 68 11.22 -7.23 -4.65
C GLY A 68 10.36 -8.33 -5.28
N ASN A 69 10.69 -9.57 -4.95
CA ASN A 69 10.00 -10.77 -5.46
C ASN A 69 8.54 -10.91 -5.01
N GLY A 70 8.14 -10.16 -3.99
CA GLY A 70 6.75 -10.12 -3.55
C GLY A 70 5.84 -9.32 -4.47
N VAL A 71 6.37 -8.44 -5.30
CA VAL A 71 5.64 -7.65 -6.28
C VAL A 71 5.29 -8.49 -7.52
N VAL A 72 4.11 -8.27 -8.09
CA VAL A 72 3.78 -8.72 -9.44
C VAL A 72 3.98 -7.57 -10.42
N VAL A 73 4.77 -7.78 -11.46
CA VAL A 73 5.32 -6.73 -12.32
C VAL A 73 4.68 -6.78 -13.70
N ASP A 74 4.01 -5.70 -14.08
CA ASP A 74 3.60 -5.48 -15.47
C ASP A 74 4.80 -4.87 -16.22
N PRO A 75 5.45 -5.62 -17.14
CA PRO A 75 6.66 -5.16 -17.79
C PRO A 75 6.42 -4.01 -18.76
N TRP A 76 5.25 -3.93 -19.38
CA TRP A 76 4.86 -2.80 -20.24
C TRP A 76 4.71 -1.54 -19.42
N HIS A 77 3.95 -1.62 -18.33
CA HIS A 77 3.73 -0.50 -17.43
C HIS A 77 5.04 -0.01 -16.77
N LEU A 78 5.94 -0.94 -16.43
CA LEU A 78 7.26 -0.58 -15.89
C LEU A 78 8.04 0.30 -16.87
N LEU A 79 8.10 -0.10 -18.15
CA LEU A 79 8.81 0.67 -19.18
C LEU A 79 8.13 2.01 -19.49
N GLU A 80 6.79 2.06 -19.49
CA GLU A 80 6.04 3.31 -19.62
C GLU A 80 6.34 4.27 -18.46
N GLU A 81 6.38 3.77 -17.24
CA GLU A 81 6.66 4.60 -16.05
C GLU A 81 8.10 5.10 -16.05
N ILE A 82 9.08 4.26 -16.44
CA ILE A 82 10.48 4.66 -16.65
C ILE A 82 10.59 5.76 -17.72
N ALA A 83 9.97 5.56 -18.88
CA ALA A 83 9.99 6.55 -19.98
C ALA A 83 9.36 7.88 -19.56
N LYS A 84 8.24 7.84 -18.84
CA LYS A 84 7.55 9.02 -18.33
C LYS A 84 8.44 9.81 -17.37
N LEU A 85 9.12 9.15 -16.44
CA LEU A 85 10.04 9.80 -15.51
C LEU A 85 11.28 10.34 -16.22
N GLY A 86 11.76 9.64 -17.27
CA GLY A 86 12.82 10.13 -18.15
C GLY A 86 12.44 11.46 -18.81
N GLY A 87 11.20 11.60 -19.27
CA GLY A 87 10.65 12.87 -19.79
C GLY A 87 10.53 13.98 -18.74
N GLN A 88 10.56 13.64 -17.46
CA GLN A 88 10.60 14.57 -16.33
C GLN A 88 12.02 14.81 -15.77
N GLY A 89 13.05 14.33 -16.47
CA GLY A 89 14.45 14.53 -16.09
C GLY A 89 15.03 13.49 -15.10
N VAL A 90 14.29 12.40 -14.80
CA VAL A 90 14.76 11.32 -13.93
C VAL A 90 15.24 10.16 -14.78
N ALA A 91 16.55 10.05 -14.99
CA ALA A 91 17.15 8.93 -15.73
C ALA A 91 17.22 7.68 -14.85
N ILE A 92 16.54 6.59 -15.27
CA ILE A 92 16.50 5.34 -14.53
C ILE A 92 17.24 4.26 -15.32
N GLY A 93 18.37 3.83 -14.78
CA GLY A 93 19.18 2.73 -15.31
C GLY A 93 19.36 1.60 -14.30
N PRO A 94 20.08 0.51 -14.69
CA PRO A 94 20.34 -0.66 -13.84
C PRO A 94 21.14 -0.37 -12.55
N ASP A 95 21.76 0.79 -12.47
CA ASP A 95 22.46 1.25 -11.26
C ASP A 95 21.52 1.88 -10.23
N LEU A 96 20.36 2.39 -10.69
CA LEU A 96 19.37 3.04 -9.85
C LEU A 96 18.19 2.15 -9.53
N LEU A 97 17.81 1.24 -10.45
CA LEU A 97 16.69 0.33 -10.29
C LEU A 97 17.13 -1.12 -10.40
N VAL A 98 16.70 -1.93 -9.44
CA VAL A 98 16.87 -3.39 -9.46
C VAL A 98 15.48 -4.04 -9.42
N LEU A 99 15.28 -4.98 -10.32
CA LEU A 99 14.11 -5.85 -10.38
C LEU A 99 14.52 -7.26 -9.93
N ALA A 100 13.81 -7.80 -8.92
CA ALA A 100 14.08 -9.17 -8.49
C ALA A 100 13.88 -10.15 -9.66
N ASP A 101 14.90 -10.94 -9.97
CA ASP A 101 14.90 -11.91 -11.05
C ASP A 101 13.81 -12.99 -10.90
N ASN A 102 13.39 -13.25 -9.67
CA ASN A 102 12.31 -14.18 -9.33
C ASN A 102 10.94 -13.52 -9.11
N ALA A 103 10.77 -12.22 -9.42
CA ALA A 103 9.45 -11.58 -9.44
C ALA A 103 8.57 -12.11 -10.57
N CYS A 104 7.25 -12.23 -10.31
CA CYS A 104 6.30 -12.74 -11.30
C CYS A 104 5.80 -11.60 -12.21
N LEU A 105 5.59 -11.91 -13.48
CA LEU A 105 5.08 -10.97 -14.46
C LEU A 105 3.54 -10.96 -14.50
N ILE A 106 2.98 -9.78 -14.70
CA ILE A 106 1.59 -9.59 -15.11
C ILE A 106 1.56 -9.62 -16.65
N LEU A 107 0.68 -10.41 -17.21
CA LEU A 107 0.51 -10.58 -18.65
C LEU A 107 -0.84 -10.01 -19.11
N PRO A 108 -1.04 -9.73 -20.40
CA PRO A 108 -2.33 -9.25 -20.93
C PRO A 108 -3.50 -10.14 -20.52
N LEU A 109 -3.31 -11.46 -20.56
CA LEU A 109 -4.35 -12.42 -20.15
C LEU A 109 -4.82 -12.26 -18.69
N HIS A 110 -3.96 -11.79 -17.78
CA HIS A 110 -4.34 -11.51 -16.39
C HIS A 110 -5.25 -10.30 -16.29
N ARG A 111 -5.00 -9.25 -17.09
CA ARG A 111 -5.86 -8.06 -17.16
C ARG A 111 -7.24 -8.40 -17.72
N ASP A 112 -7.27 -9.20 -18.81
CA ASP A 112 -8.53 -9.66 -19.40
C ASP A 112 -9.37 -10.44 -18.38
N LEU A 113 -8.75 -11.38 -17.66
CA LEU A 113 -9.42 -12.19 -16.64
C LEU A 113 -9.94 -11.36 -15.48
N ASP A 114 -9.15 -10.40 -14.98
CA ASP A 114 -9.54 -9.49 -13.89
C ASP A 114 -10.77 -8.68 -14.28
N GLN A 115 -10.75 -8.07 -15.48
CA GLN A 115 -11.86 -7.28 -16.00
C GLN A 115 -13.11 -8.11 -16.27
N ALA A 116 -12.97 -9.28 -16.89
CA ALA A 116 -14.10 -10.14 -17.20
C ALA A 116 -14.77 -10.72 -15.94
N ARG A 117 -13.98 -11.16 -14.96
CA ARG A 117 -14.49 -11.64 -13.67
C ARG A 117 -15.23 -10.54 -12.91
N GLU A 118 -14.68 -9.34 -12.85
CA GLU A 118 -15.31 -8.20 -12.18
C GLU A 118 -16.60 -7.75 -12.89
N ALA A 119 -16.62 -7.81 -14.23
CA ALA A 119 -17.81 -7.49 -15.02
C ALA A 119 -18.94 -8.52 -14.82
N ALA A 120 -18.60 -9.80 -14.72
CA ALA A 120 -19.53 -10.90 -14.55
C ALA A 120 -20.01 -11.09 -13.09
N ALA A 121 -19.33 -10.49 -12.11
CA ALA A 121 -19.61 -10.67 -10.70
C ALA A 121 -20.92 -9.99 -10.28
N VAL A 122 -21.78 -10.72 -9.56
CA VAL A 122 -22.98 -10.17 -8.90
C VAL A 122 -22.57 -9.23 -7.76
N ASN A 123 -21.59 -9.67 -6.96
CA ASN A 123 -21.00 -8.87 -5.88
C ASN A 123 -19.58 -8.48 -6.30
N LYS A 124 -19.42 -7.25 -6.76
CA LYS A 124 -18.15 -6.71 -7.20
C LYS A 124 -17.20 -6.50 -6.02
N ILE A 125 -15.94 -6.83 -6.20
CA ILE A 125 -14.87 -6.54 -5.22
C ILE A 125 -14.42 -5.08 -5.37
N GLY A 126 -14.55 -4.51 -6.55
CA GLY A 126 -14.06 -3.17 -6.88
C GLY A 126 -12.59 -3.19 -7.29
N THR A 127 -12.16 -4.22 -8.02
CA THR A 127 -10.76 -4.34 -8.49
C THR A 127 -10.35 -3.18 -9.39
N THR A 128 -9.05 -3.01 -9.59
CA THR A 128 -8.51 -1.99 -10.50
C THR A 128 -8.50 -2.45 -11.95
N GLY A 129 -8.86 -3.71 -12.24
CA GLY A 129 -8.84 -4.31 -13.58
C GLY A 129 -7.43 -4.45 -14.19
N ARG A 130 -6.38 -4.43 -13.35
CA ARG A 130 -4.97 -4.45 -13.79
C ARG A 130 -4.32 -5.83 -13.77
N GLY A 131 -5.08 -6.88 -13.48
CA GLY A 131 -4.59 -8.26 -13.50
C GLY A 131 -3.79 -8.67 -12.27
N ILE A 132 -3.83 -7.89 -11.19
CA ILE A 132 -3.08 -8.17 -9.96
C ILE A 132 -3.50 -9.51 -9.35
N GLY A 133 -4.81 -9.70 -9.14
CA GLY A 133 -5.36 -10.94 -8.56
C GLY A 133 -4.98 -12.19 -9.37
N PRO A 134 -5.29 -12.25 -10.67
CA PRO A 134 -4.91 -13.38 -11.51
C PRO A 134 -3.41 -13.66 -11.55
N ALA A 135 -2.54 -12.63 -11.49
CA ALA A 135 -1.09 -12.84 -11.44
C ALA A 135 -0.63 -13.45 -10.11
N TYR A 136 -1.21 -13.04 -8.96
CA TYR A 136 -0.97 -13.69 -7.67
C TYR A 136 -1.53 -15.13 -7.64
N GLU A 137 -2.69 -15.38 -8.24
CA GLU A 137 -3.27 -16.71 -8.40
C GLU A 137 -2.29 -17.63 -9.14
N ASP A 138 -1.68 -17.17 -10.23
CA ASP A 138 -0.69 -17.94 -10.98
C ASP A 138 0.63 -18.11 -10.24
N LYS A 139 1.04 -17.11 -9.44
CA LYS A 139 2.21 -17.21 -8.56
C LYS A 139 2.07 -18.37 -7.59
N VAL A 140 0.97 -18.44 -6.82
CA VAL A 140 0.73 -19.50 -5.84
C VAL A 140 0.35 -20.81 -6.51
N GLY A 141 -0.27 -20.76 -7.70
CA GLY A 141 -0.54 -21.90 -8.60
C GLY A 141 0.70 -22.46 -9.28
N ARG A 142 1.87 -21.85 -9.12
CA ARG A 142 3.16 -22.26 -9.68
C ARG A 142 3.18 -22.32 -11.21
N ARG A 143 2.44 -21.37 -11.84
CA ARG A 143 2.32 -21.23 -13.30
C ARG A 143 2.94 -19.95 -13.82
N ALA A 144 3.20 -18.98 -12.93
CA ALA A 144 3.65 -17.67 -13.31
C ALA A 144 4.95 -17.69 -14.10
N ILE A 145 5.05 -16.79 -15.08
CA ILE A 145 6.30 -16.41 -15.72
C ILE A 145 7.02 -15.43 -14.80
N ARG A 146 8.30 -15.66 -14.57
CA ARG A 146 9.17 -14.78 -13.76
C ARG A 146 10.08 -13.96 -14.66
N VAL A 147 10.65 -12.91 -14.12
CA VAL A 147 11.60 -12.04 -14.84
C VAL A 147 12.77 -12.84 -15.43
N ALA A 148 13.35 -13.76 -14.66
CA ALA A 148 14.46 -14.59 -15.13
C ALA A 148 14.10 -15.49 -16.34
N ASP A 149 12.83 -15.87 -16.48
CA ASP A 149 12.39 -16.71 -17.60
C ASP A 149 12.50 -16.02 -18.95
N LEU A 150 12.56 -14.69 -18.97
CA LEU A 150 12.75 -13.92 -20.21
C LEU A 150 14.11 -14.17 -20.87
N ALA A 151 15.07 -14.74 -20.14
CA ALA A 151 16.40 -15.06 -20.67
C ALA A 151 16.46 -16.42 -21.42
N ASP A 152 15.42 -17.26 -21.27
CA ASP A 152 15.38 -18.61 -21.84
C ASP A 152 14.10 -18.79 -22.65
N ARG A 153 14.25 -18.70 -23.98
CA ARG A 153 13.14 -18.79 -24.95
C ARG A 153 12.36 -20.11 -24.83
N GLU A 154 13.08 -21.24 -24.72
CA GLU A 154 12.45 -22.57 -24.71
C GLU A 154 11.63 -22.74 -23.41
N ALA A 155 12.20 -22.36 -22.27
CA ALA A 155 11.49 -22.37 -20.99
C ALA A 155 10.29 -21.40 -20.98
N LEU A 156 10.43 -20.25 -21.62
CA LEU A 156 9.37 -19.22 -21.72
C LEU A 156 8.19 -19.75 -22.54
N GLU A 157 8.45 -20.37 -23.72
CA GLU A 157 7.43 -20.97 -24.59
C GLU A 157 6.66 -22.05 -23.85
N ALA A 158 7.35 -23.00 -23.21
CA ALA A 158 6.72 -24.08 -22.44
C ALA A 158 5.85 -23.55 -21.28
N LYS A 159 6.25 -22.43 -20.65
CA LYS A 159 5.45 -21.79 -19.59
C LYS A 159 4.23 -21.09 -20.14
N ILE A 160 4.32 -20.45 -21.30
CA ILE A 160 3.17 -19.84 -21.99
C ILE A 160 2.14 -20.92 -22.33
N ASP A 161 2.56 -22.04 -22.93
CA ASP A 161 1.68 -23.15 -23.26
C ASP A 161 0.93 -23.68 -22.02
N ARG A 162 1.66 -23.86 -20.92
CA ARG A 162 1.07 -24.30 -19.65
C ARG A 162 0.06 -23.29 -19.09
N LEU A 163 0.35 -21.99 -19.18
CA LEU A 163 -0.57 -20.92 -18.78
C LEU A 163 -1.84 -20.95 -19.63
N LEU A 164 -1.71 -21.04 -20.95
CA LEU A 164 -2.84 -21.03 -21.87
C LEU A 164 -3.68 -22.30 -21.74
N ALA A 165 -3.07 -23.47 -21.52
CA ALA A 165 -3.78 -24.70 -21.22
C ALA A 165 -4.65 -24.58 -19.97
N HIS A 166 -4.16 -23.87 -18.92
CA HIS A 166 -4.92 -23.64 -17.70
C HIS A 166 -6.02 -22.60 -17.87
N HIS A 167 -5.72 -21.46 -18.48
CA HIS A 167 -6.65 -20.33 -18.57
C HIS A 167 -7.62 -20.42 -19.75
N GLY A 168 -7.33 -21.23 -20.77
CA GLY A 168 -8.16 -21.36 -21.99
C GLY A 168 -9.61 -21.75 -21.70
N PRO A 169 -9.89 -22.80 -20.90
CA PRO A 169 -11.27 -23.16 -20.52
C PRO A 169 -11.99 -22.05 -19.78
N LEU A 170 -11.30 -21.35 -18.87
CA LEU A 170 -11.87 -20.25 -18.10
C LEU A 170 -12.18 -19.04 -19.00
N ARG A 171 -11.27 -18.68 -19.90
CA ARG A 171 -11.48 -17.60 -20.87
C ARG A 171 -12.69 -17.88 -21.77
N ARG A 172 -12.85 -19.11 -22.29
CA ARG A 172 -14.03 -19.51 -23.05
C ARG A 172 -15.31 -19.39 -22.22
N GLY A 173 -15.29 -19.84 -20.96
CA GLY A 173 -16.42 -19.73 -20.04
C GLY A 173 -16.84 -18.28 -19.74
N LEU A 174 -15.91 -17.36 -19.79
CA LEU A 174 -16.14 -15.92 -19.62
C LEU A 174 -16.43 -15.17 -20.93
N GLY A 175 -16.50 -15.88 -22.08
CA GLY A 175 -16.74 -15.27 -23.39
C GLY A 175 -15.55 -14.48 -23.95
N LEU A 176 -14.35 -14.70 -23.40
CA LEU A 176 -13.13 -14.07 -23.90
C LEU A 176 -12.56 -14.84 -25.10
N PRO A 177 -11.92 -14.16 -26.07
CA PRO A 177 -11.24 -14.79 -27.18
C PRO A 177 -10.08 -15.66 -26.69
N GLU A 178 -9.68 -16.64 -27.50
CA GLU A 178 -8.47 -17.41 -27.21
C GLU A 178 -7.26 -16.49 -27.21
N ALA A 179 -6.35 -16.73 -26.25
CA ALA A 179 -5.11 -15.98 -26.21
C ALA A 179 -4.11 -16.57 -27.19
N ASP A 180 -3.44 -15.70 -27.95
CA ASP A 180 -2.41 -16.08 -28.91
C ASP A 180 -1.06 -16.26 -28.20
N GLY A 181 -0.63 -17.50 -28.02
CA GLY A 181 0.64 -17.85 -27.37
C GLY A 181 1.86 -17.39 -28.15
N ALA A 182 1.79 -17.50 -29.50
CA ALA A 182 2.92 -17.09 -30.34
C ALA A 182 3.10 -15.57 -30.32
N ALA A 183 2.01 -14.80 -30.36
CA ALA A 183 2.06 -13.34 -30.22
C ALA A 183 2.58 -12.93 -28.83
N LEU A 184 2.15 -13.62 -27.76
CA LEU A 184 2.64 -13.34 -26.42
C LEU A 184 4.13 -13.64 -26.28
N LEU A 185 4.61 -14.79 -26.83
CA LEU A 185 6.02 -15.13 -26.84
C LEU A 185 6.86 -14.07 -27.57
N ALA A 186 6.47 -13.69 -28.78
CA ALA A 186 7.17 -12.67 -29.56
C ALA A 186 7.24 -11.33 -28.83
N GLU A 187 6.17 -10.94 -28.14
CA GLU A 187 6.14 -9.70 -27.38
C GLU A 187 7.05 -9.74 -26.13
N LEU A 188 7.09 -10.87 -25.41
CA LEU A 188 7.98 -11.05 -24.27
C LEU A 188 9.46 -11.11 -24.71
N GLU A 189 9.76 -11.72 -25.86
CA GLU A 189 11.11 -11.69 -26.46
C GLU A 189 11.54 -10.25 -26.82
N ARG A 190 10.62 -9.45 -27.34
CA ARG A 190 10.87 -8.02 -27.62
C ARG A 190 11.15 -7.22 -26.35
N LEU A 191 10.49 -7.54 -25.24
CA LEU A 191 10.67 -6.86 -23.94
C LEU A 191 11.92 -7.34 -23.21
N ALA A 192 12.35 -8.58 -23.41
CA ALA A 192 13.46 -9.19 -22.67
C ALA A 192 14.74 -8.31 -22.63
N PRO A 193 15.28 -7.78 -23.74
CA PRO A 193 16.47 -6.93 -23.71
C PRO A 193 16.27 -5.59 -22.99
N LEU A 194 15.04 -5.15 -22.79
CA LEU A 194 14.69 -3.92 -22.08
C LEU A 194 14.53 -4.14 -20.56
N ILE A 195 14.13 -5.34 -20.15
CA ILE A 195 13.84 -5.69 -18.75
C ILE A 195 15.00 -6.38 -18.06
N LEU A 196 15.67 -7.33 -18.74
CA LEU A 196 16.75 -8.13 -18.17
C LEU A 196 17.95 -7.32 -17.61
N PRO A 197 18.31 -6.15 -18.15
CA PRO A 197 19.37 -5.33 -17.53
C PRO A 197 19.09 -4.93 -16.07
N PHE A 198 17.82 -4.83 -15.67
CA PHE A 198 17.41 -4.52 -14.30
C PHE A 198 17.39 -5.77 -13.40
N ALA A 199 17.36 -6.98 -13.97
CA ALA A 199 17.16 -8.22 -13.25
C ALA A 199 18.42 -8.59 -12.42
N LYS A 200 18.24 -8.75 -11.10
CA LYS A 200 19.32 -9.20 -10.19
C LYS A 200 18.71 -10.07 -9.08
N PRO A 201 19.50 -10.95 -8.44
CA PRO A 201 19.08 -11.66 -7.23
C PRO A 201 18.92 -10.67 -6.06
N ALA A 202 17.76 -10.02 -5.99
CA ALA A 202 17.48 -8.93 -5.05
C ALA A 202 17.72 -9.33 -3.59
N TRP A 203 17.41 -10.59 -3.22
CA TRP A 203 17.65 -11.13 -1.88
C TRP A 203 19.14 -11.07 -1.49
N LEU A 204 20.04 -11.39 -2.42
CA LEU A 204 21.50 -11.34 -2.17
C LEU A 204 21.95 -9.90 -2.00
N LEU A 205 21.59 -9.03 -2.95
CA LEU A 205 21.91 -7.60 -2.90
C LEU A 205 21.45 -6.95 -1.59
N LEU A 206 20.20 -7.17 -1.18
CA LEU A 206 19.65 -6.57 0.02
C LEU A 206 20.32 -7.09 1.31
N ASN A 207 20.63 -8.40 1.38
CA ASN A 207 21.36 -8.95 2.52
C ASN A 207 22.76 -8.35 2.64
N ASP A 208 23.45 -8.15 1.52
CA ASP A 208 24.79 -7.54 1.52
C ASP A 208 24.75 -6.05 1.90
N LEU A 209 23.76 -5.31 1.42
CA LEU A 209 23.53 -3.91 1.81
C LEU A 209 23.23 -3.77 3.31
N VAL A 210 22.36 -4.62 3.86
CA VAL A 210 22.06 -4.63 5.30
C VAL A 210 23.30 -4.98 6.12
N LYS A 211 24.09 -6.00 5.73
CA LYS A 211 25.35 -6.36 6.40
C LYS A 211 26.38 -5.24 6.36
N SER A 212 26.39 -4.45 5.27
CA SER A 212 27.27 -3.28 5.15
C SER A 212 26.77 -2.03 5.89
N GLY A 213 25.70 -2.16 6.66
CA GLY A 213 25.13 -1.07 7.49
C GLY A 213 24.31 -0.05 6.72
N LYS A 214 23.85 -0.36 5.51
CA LYS A 214 22.96 0.49 4.73
C LYS A 214 21.55 0.50 5.35
N ARG A 215 20.91 1.66 5.31
CA ARG A 215 19.55 1.87 5.79
C ARG A 215 18.57 1.54 4.68
N VAL A 216 17.74 0.54 4.90
CA VAL A 216 16.72 0.11 3.94
C VAL A 216 15.35 0.62 4.38
N LEU A 217 14.64 1.28 3.47
CA LEU A 217 13.25 1.67 3.61
C LEU A 217 12.38 0.70 2.80
N PHE A 218 11.53 -0.07 3.48
CA PHE A 218 10.53 -0.90 2.83
C PHE A 218 9.23 -0.10 2.69
N GLU A 219 8.84 0.11 1.45
CA GLU A 219 7.65 0.88 1.08
C GLU A 219 6.48 -0.08 0.80
N GLY A 220 5.54 -0.15 1.75
CA GLY A 220 4.31 -0.91 1.59
C GLY A 220 3.27 -0.18 0.73
N ALA A 221 2.45 -0.95 0.05
CA ALA A 221 1.29 -0.48 -0.69
C ALA A 221 -0.01 -0.90 0.01
N GLN A 222 -1.12 -0.24 -0.30
CA GLN A 222 -2.45 -0.46 0.30
C GLN A 222 -2.42 -0.22 1.83
N GLY A 223 -3.11 -1.06 2.61
CA GLY A 223 -3.17 -0.98 4.06
C GLY A 223 -3.49 -2.33 4.69
N ALA A 224 -3.21 -2.49 5.98
CA ALA A 224 -3.34 -3.76 6.70
C ALA A 224 -4.75 -4.37 6.65
N LEU A 225 -5.79 -3.53 6.58
CA LEU A 225 -7.18 -4.00 6.48
C LEU A 225 -7.58 -4.42 5.04
N LEU A 226 -6.67 -4.26 4.08
CA LEU A 226 -6.77 -4.80 2.71
C LEU A 226 -5.89 -6.03 2.50
N ASP A 227 -5.24 -6.55 3.55
CA ASP A 227 -4.44 -7.76 3.49
C ASP A 227 -5.31 -8.97 3.12
N VAL A 228 -4.79 -9.85 2.26
CA VAL A 228 -5.54 -11.02 1.76
C VAL A 228 -5.94 -12.00 2.86
N ASP A 229 -5.16 -12.11 3.93
CA ASP A 229 -5.42 -13.03 5.06
C ASP A 229 -6.11 -12.33 6.24
N HIS A 230 -5.67 -11.11 6.57
CA HIS A 230 -6.06 -10.40 7.80
C HIS A 230 -7.03 -9.23 7.57
N GLY A 231 -7.31 -8.90 6.31
CA GLY A 231 -8.20 -7.79 5.95
C GLY A 231 -9.70 -8.16 5.97
N THR A 232 -10.52 -7.25 5.50
CA THR A 232 -11.98 -7.39 5.42
C THR A 232 -12.38 -8.22 4.19
N TYR A 233 -11.97 -9.49 4.16
CA TYR A 233 -12.23 -10.42 3.08
C TYR A 233 -13.73 -10.55 2.76
N PRO A 234 -14.16 -10.60 1.47
CA PRO A 234 -13.34 -10.63 0.25
C PRO A 234 -12.93 -9.25 -0.31
N TYR A 235 -13.27 -8.16 0.35
CA TYR A 235 -12.99 -6.79 -0.07
C TYR A 235 -11.56 -6.37 0.32
N VAL A 236 -10.59 -7.07 -0.27
CA VAL A 236 -9.16 -6.96 0.01
C VAL A 236 -8.35 -6.94 -1.29
N THR A 237 -7.06 -6.62 -1.20
CA THR A 237 -6.12 -6.87 -2.31
C THR A 237 -5.68 -8.34 -2.31
N SER A 238 -5.03 -8.77 -3.38
CA SER A 238 -4.59 -10.18 -3.53
C SER A 238 -3.19 -10.44 -2.95
N SER A 239 -2.61 -9.48 -2.25
CA SER A 239 -1.30 -9.63 -1.62
C SER A 239 -1.38 -9.48 -0.10
N ASN A 240 -0.38 -10.03 0.60
CA ASN A 240 -0.16 -9.68 1.98
C ASN A 240 0.41 -8.26 2.06
N THR A 241 -0.28 -7.39 2.82
CA THR A 241 0.09 -5.98 3.03
C THR A 241 0.71 -5.74 4.40
N VAL A 242 0.75 -6.78 5.24
CA VAL A 242 1.34 -6.74 6.58
C VAL A 242 2.86 -6.60 6.53
N ALA A 243 3.45 -6.04 7.59
CA ALA A 243 4.89 -5.75 7.67
C ALA A 243 5.77 -7.00 7.51
N GLY A 244 5.31 -8.17 7.95
CA GLY A 244 6.01 -9.44 7.78
C GLY A 244 6.31 -9.80 6.32
N GLN A 245 5.48 -9.31 5.39
CA GLN A 245 5.69 -9.49 3.96
C GLN A 245 6.92 -8.76 3.43
N ALA A 246 7.43 -7.73 4.12
CA ALA A 246 8.68 -7.08 3.72
C ALA A 246 9.86 -8.05 3.76
N ALA A 247 9.91 -8.96 4.73
CA ALA A 247 10.93 -10.00 4.78
C ALA A 247 10.79 -10.99 3.62
N ALA A 248 9.63 -11.61 3.45
CA ALA A 248 9.38 -12.62 2.41
C ALA A 248 9.45 -12.02 1.00
N GLY A 249 8.86 -10.82 0.81
CA GLY A 249 8.75 -10.15 -0.50
C GLY A 249 10.02 -9.46 -0.98
N ALA A 250 11.03 -9.32 -0.11
CA ALA A 250 12.35 -8.79 -0.44
C ALA A 250 13.48 -9.83 -0.29
N GLY A 251 13.17 -11.02 0.25
CA GLY A 251 14.14 -12.09 0.45
C GLY A 251 15.10 -11.87 1.63
N LEU A 252 14.58 -11.29 2.70
CA LEU A 252 15.31 -11.10 3.95
C LEU A 252 14.81 -12.03 5.06
N GLY A 253 15.60 -12.21 6.10
CA GLY A 253 15.17 -12.91 7.31
C GLY A 253 14.08 -12.15 8.09
N PRO A 254 13.38 -12.80 9.05
CA PRO A 254 12.24 -12.21 9.76
C PRO A 254 12.54 -10.89 10.49
N LYS A 255 13.78 -10.66 10.88
CA LYS A 255 14.23 -9.41 11.52
C LYS A 255 14.55 -8.29 10.51
N GLY A 256 14.53 -8.60 9.18
CA GLY A 256 14.84 -7.65 8.12
C GLY A 256 13.96 -6.40 8.08
N PRO A 257 12.66 -6.48 8.36
CA PRO A 257 11.77 -5.32 8.39
C PRO A 257 12.18 -4.19 9.33
N GLY A 258 12.89 -4.48 10.43
CA GLY A 258 13.38 -3.49 11.38
C GLY A 258 12.26 -2.75 12.12
N TYR A 259 12.36 -1.43 12.22
CA TYR A 259 11.33 -0.58 12.82
C TYR A 259 10.08 -0.54 11.92
N VAL A 260 8.92 -0.91 12.43
CA VAL A 260 7.66 -0.88 11.69
C VAL A 260 6.92 0.41 11.99
N LEU A 261 6.80 1.27 10.98
CA LEU A 261 6.05 2.52 11.03
C LEU A 261 4.66 2.31 10.40
N GLY A 262 3.62 2.36 11.21
CA GLY A 262 2.23 2.32 10.75
C GLY A 262 1.73 3.71 10.37
N ILE A 263 1.29 3.92 9.15
CA ILE A 263 0.67 5.19 8.76
C ILE A 263 -0.82 5.12 9.06
N VAL A 264 -1.32 6.12 9.78
CA VAL A 264 -2.70 6.19 10.26
C VAL A 264 -3.24 7.60 10.02
N LYS A 265 -4.45 7.74 9.49
CA LYS A 265 -5.18 9.02 9.49
C LYS A 265 -5.79 9.30 10.86
N ALA A 266 -5.93 10.57 11.21
CA ALA A 266 -6.65 11.01 12.40
C ALA A 266 -8.18 10.72 12.34
N TYR A 267 -8.66 10.18 11.24
CA TYR A 267 -9.99 9.62 11.01
C TYR A 267 -9.86 8.39 10.11
N THR A 268 -10.96 7.78 9.69
CA THR A 268 -10.88 6.58 8.86
C THR A 268 -11.45 6.84 7.48
N THR A 269 -10.83 6.28 6.44
CA THR A 269 -11.37 6.30 5.08
C THR A 269 -11.29 4.94 4.43
N ARG A 270 -12.23 4.66 3.52
CA ARG A 270 -12.26 3.44 2.73
C ARG A 270 -12.69 3.73 1.30
N VAL A 271 -12.03 3.08 0.33
CA VAL A 271 -12.45 3.07 -1.08
C VAL A 271 -13.20 1.77 -1.36
N GLY A 272 -14.27 1.87 -2.15
CA GLY A 272 -15.03 0.70 -2.62
C GLY A 272 -15.95 0.09 -1.57
N GLU A 273 -16.34 -1.14 -1.87
CA GLU A 273 -17.33 -1.89 -1.10
C GLU A 273 -16.76 -2.50 0.17
N GLY A 274 -17.63 -3.13 0.94
CA GLY A 274 -17.29 -3.86 2.15
C GLY A 274 -17.60 -3.11 3.45
N PRO A 275 -17.44 -3.77 4.60
CA PRO A 275 -17.83 -3.25 5.89
C PRO A 275 -16.97 -2.04 6.31
N PHE A 276 -17.63 -1.06 6.91
CA PHE A 276 -17.01 0.13 7.46
C PHE A 276 -17.78 0.57 8.72
N PRO A 277 -17.49 -0.01 9.89
CA PRO A 277 -18.30 0.18 11.09
C PRO A 277 -18.46 1.63 11.55
N THR A 278 -17.41 2.45 11.34
CA THR A 278 -17.41 3.87 11.76
C THR A 278 -17.80 4.85 10.66
N GLU A 279 -18.34 4.38 9.54
CA GLU A 279 -18.74 5.23 8.41
C GLU A 279 -19.75 6.30 8.83
N LEU A 280 -19.59 7.50 8.28
CA LEU A 280 -20.46 8.65 8.48
C LEU A 280 -21.08 9.10 7.16
N THR A 281 -22.40 9.22 7.15
CA THR A 281 -23.18 9.72 6.00
C THR A 281 -23.81 11.09 6.28
N ASP A 282 -23.47 11.70 7.41
CA ASP A 282 -23.95 12.98 7.92
C ASP A 282 -23.05 14.15 7.49
N GLU A 283 -23.30 15.33 8.06
CA GLU A 283 -22.52 16.55 7.80
C GLU A 283 -21.04 16.42 8.19
N VAL A 284 -20.74 15.63 9.23
CA VAL A 284 -19.35 15.36 9.62
C VAL A 284 -18.64 14.52 8.57
N GLY A 285 -19.29 13.47 8.06
CA GLY A 285 -18.77 12.67 6.96
C GLY A 285 -18.51 13.50 5.70
N GLN A 286 -19.39 14.43 5.37
CA GLN A 286 -19.20 15.38 4.27
C GLN A 286 -18.06 16.33 4.51
N HIS A 287 -17.91 16.86 5.74
CA HIS A 287 -16.78 17.70 6.13
C HIS A 287 -15.43 16.96 5.93
N LEU A 288 -15.32 15.73 6.48
CA LEU A 288 -14.11 14.90 6.34
C LEU A 288 -13.77 14.66 4.86
N GLY A 289 -14.78 14.37 4.03
CA GLY A 289 -14.61 14.15 2.60
C GLY A 289 -14.11 15.38 1.85
N THR A 290 -14.71 16.53 2.13
CA THR A 290 -14.46 17.80 1.42
C THR A 290 -13.14 18.44 1.86
N VAL A 291 -12.98 18.67 3.18
CA VAL A 291 -11.77 19.29 3.74
C VAL A 291 -10.57 18.37 3.59
N GLY A 292 -10.78 17.06 3.82
CA GLY A 292 -9.77 16.04 3.63
C GLY A 292 -9.40 15.77 2.16
N ARG A 293 -10.17 16.31 1.19
CA ARG A 293 -10.02 16.03 -0.26
C ARG A 293 -9.95 14.52 -0.52
N GLU A 294 -10.91 13.79 0.03
CA GLU A 294 -10.92 12.34 0.02
C GLU A 294 -11.45 11.80 -1.31
N PHE A 295 -10.60 11.90 -2.35
CA PHE A 295 -10.83 11.36 -3.68
C PHE A 295 -9.63 10.50 -4.10
N GLY A 296 -9.90 9.39 -4.81
CA GLY A 296 -8.88 8.50 -5.31
C GLY A 296 -7.99 9.19 -6.35
N THR A 297 -6.67 9.20 -6.12
CA THR A 297 -5.69 9.88 -6.99
C THR A 297 -5.69 9.36 -8.44
N VAL A 298 -6.00 8.07 -8.61
CA VAL A 298 -6.00 7.40 -9.93
C VAL A 298 -7.40 7.28 -10.52
N THR A 299 -8.38 6.95 -9.69
CA THR A 299 -9.75 6.64 -10.14
C THR A 299 -10.71 7.81 -10.01
N GLY A 300 -10.35 8.88 -9.27
CA GLY A 300 -11.25 9.98 -8.93
C GLY A 300 -12.44 9.59 -8.05
N ARG A 301 -12.55 8.32 -7.62
CA ARG A 301 -13.65 7.86 -6.78
C ARG A 301 -13.61 8.55 -5.42
N SER A 302 -14.77 8.97 -4.93
CA SER A 302 -14.94 9.46 -3.56
C SER A 302 -14.61 8.34 -2.56
N ARG A 303 -13.90 8.70 -1.49
CA ARG A 303 -13.66 7.82 -0.36
C ARG A 303 -14.78 7.98 0.66
N ARG A 304 -15.27 6.88 1.19
CA ARG A 304 -16.14 6.83 2.37
C ARG A 304 -15.32 7.31 3.57
N CYS A 305 -15.93 8.13 4.44
CA CYS A 305 -15.26 8.70 5.60
C CYS A 305 -15.94 8.27 6.89
N GLY A 306 -15.20 8.16 7.98
CA GLY A 306 -15.72 7.80 9.28
C GLY A 306 -14.81 8.23 10.43
N TRP A 307 -15.29 8.13 11.65
CA TRP A 307 -14.51 8.42 12.84
C TRP A 307 -13.29 7.51 12.96
N PHE A 308 -12.29 7.96 13.71
CA PHE A 308 -11.11 7.16 14.04
C PHE A 308 -11.49 5.86 14.71
N ASP A 309 -11.00 4.74 14.20
CA ASP A 309 -11.28 3.40 14.70
C ASP A 309 -10.06 2.83 15.44
N ALA A 310 -10.01 3.07 16.75
CA ALA A 310 -8.91 2.60 17.58
C ALA A 310 -8.89 1.06 17.74
N ALA A 311 -10.04 0.40 17.65
CA ALA A 311 -10.10 -1.07 17.72
C ALA A 311 -9.42 -1.70 16.50
N LEU A 312 -9.67 -1.19 15.29
CA LEU A 312 -9.01 -1.63 14.05
C LEU A 312 -7.51 -1.31 14.04
N VAL A 313 -7.15 -0.08 14.44
CA VAL A 313 -5.73 0.32 14.46
C VAL A 313 -4.96 -0.50 15.49
N ARG A 314 -5.52 -0.77 16.68
CA ARG A 314 -4.91 -1.65 17.68
C ARG A 314 -4.70 -3.07 17.15
N GLN A 315 -5.67 -3.62 16.41
CA GLN A 315 -5.52 -4.89 15.72
C GLN A 315 -4.37 -4.84 14.70
N SER A 316 -4.28 -3.77 13.90
CA SER A 316 -3.16 -3.56 12.96
C SER A 316 -1.83 -3.44 13.68
N VAL A 317 -1.76 -2.76 14.83
CA VAL A 317 -0.54 -2.66 15.66
C VAL A 317 -0.05 -4.05 16.06
N ALA A 318 -0.94 -4.90 16.56
CA ALA A 318 -0.61 -6.25 16.98
C ALA A 318 -0.16 -7.14 15.81
N LEU A 319 -0.90 -7.14 14.70
CA LEU A 319 -0.62 -7.97 13.52
C LEU A 319 0.72 -7.64 12.85
N ASN A 320 1.11 -6.38 12.89
CA ASN A 320 2.29 -5.88 12.19
C ASN A 320 3.50 -5.67 13.11
N GLY A 321 3.34 -5.77 14.41
CA GLY A 321 4.39 -5.40 15.36
C GLY A 321 4.81 -3.94 15.21
N ILE A 322 3.83 -3.02 15.06
CA ILE A 322 4.09 -1.60 14.83
C ILE A 322 4.86 -1.01 16.02
N SER A 323 6.04 -0.47 15.74
CA SER A 323 6.92 0.17 16.73
C SER A 323 6.50 1.61 17.04
N GLY A 324 5.87 2.26 16.09
CA GLY A 324 5.29 3.59 16.22
C GLY A 324 4.40 3.93 15.03
N ILE A 325 3.55 4.93 15.17
CA ILE A 325 2.68 5.39 14.09
C ILE A 325 3.09 6.75 13.56
N ALA A 326 2.76 6.99 12.29
CA ALA A 326 2.73 8.33 11.74
C ALA A 326 1.27 8.73 11.55
N LEU A 327 0.81 9.68 12.37
CA LEU A 327 -0.55 10.20 12.32
C LEU A 327 -0.65 11.32 11.29
N THR A 328 -1.59 11.21 10.36
CA THR A 328 -1.76 12.14 9.25
C THR A 328 -3.13 12.83 9.30
N LYS A 329 -3.26 13.95 8.58
CA LYS A 329 -4.56 14.60 8.38
C LYS A 329 -5.22 15.10 9.69
N LEU A 330 -4.44 15.49 10.69
CA LEU A 330 -4.97 16.06 11.93
C LEU A 330 -5.71 17.39 11.66
N ASP A 331 -5.20 18.19 10.74
CA ASP A 331 -5.74 19.46 10.27
C ASP A 331 -7.16 19.39 9.70
N VAL A 332 -7.59 18.22 9.23
CA VAL A 332 -8.95 18.00 8.71
C VAL A 332 -10.00 18.02 9.83
N LEU A 333 -9.59 17.79 11.08
CA LEU A 333 -10.47 17.82 12.25
C LEU A 333 -10.62 19.21 12.88
N ASP A 334 -9.88 20.20 12.38
CA ASP A 334 -9.96 21.58 12.89
C ASP A 334 -11.38 22.13 12.75
N GLY A 335 -11.87 22.77 13.80
CA GLY A 335 -13.20 23.40 13.84
C GLY A 335 -14.35 22.46 14.21
N LEU A 336 -14.13 21.15 14.33
CA LEU A 336 -15.16 20.22 14.82
C LEU A 336 -15.32 20.37 16.35
N PRO A 337 -16.53 20.60 16.88
CA PRO A 337 -16.75 20.82 18.30
C PRO A 337 -16.59 19.54 19.14
N THR A 338 -16.88 18.39 18.54
CA THR A 338 -16.80 17.08 19.20
C THR A 338 -16.19 16.07 18.23
N LEU A 339 -15.30 15.25 18.72
CA LEU A 339 -14.68 14.14 18.00
C LEU A 339 -15.11 12.81 18.66
N LYS A 340 -15.14 11.74 17.88
CA LYS A 340 -15.41 10.40 18.43
C LYS A 340 -14.30 9.44 18.06
N ILE A 341 -13.94 8.58 19.02
CA ILE A 341 -13.00 7.48 18.80
C ILE A 341 -13.74 6.17 19.02
N CYS A 342 -13.75 5.30 18.03
CA CYS A 342 -14.32 3.95 18.21
C CYS A 342 -13.34 3.09 19.00
N THR A 343 -13.74 2.63 20.17
CA THR A 343 -12.94 1.85 21.11
C THR A 343 -13.19 0.34 21.01
N GLY A 344 -14.31 -0.05 20.36
CA GLY A 344 -14.74 -1.42 20.16
C GLY A 344 -16.07 -1.49 19.42
N TYR A 345 -16.65 -2.68 19.37
CA TYR A 345 -17.89 -2.95 18.64
C TYR A 345 -18.88 -3.73 19.51
N ARG A 346 -20.16 -3.59 19.20
CA ARG A 346 -21.26 -4.37 19.77
C ARG A 346 -21.95 -5.17 18.68
N LEU A 347 -22.24 -6.44 18.94
CA LEU A 347 -23.06 -7.31 18.12
C LEU A 347 -24.10 -8.00 19.03
N GLY A 348 -25.34 -7.52 19.04
CA GLY A 348 -26.31 -7.95 20.02
C GLY A 348 -25.84 -7.70 21.45
N PRO A 349 -25.80 -8.73 22.34
CA PRO A 349 -25.32 -8.58 23.70
C PRO A 349 -23.78 -8.63 23.83
N GLU A 350 -23.07 -9.05 22.80
CA GLU A 350 -21.62 -9.24 22.82
C GLU A 350 -20.85 -7.97 22.46
N THR A 351 -19.69 -7.77 23.08
CA THR A 351 -18.78 -6.69 22.79
C THR A 351 -17.44 -7.24 22.30
N PHE A 352 -16.87 -6.58 21.29
CA PHE A 352 -15.62 -6.96 20.66
C PHE A 352 -14.62 -5.82 20.72
N SER A 353 -13.38 -6.12 21.09
CA SER A 353 -12.26 -5.19 21.02
C SER A 353 -11.47 -5.29 19.69
N TYR A 354 -11.95 -6.07 18.75
CA TYR A 354 -11.37 -6.35 17.43
C TYR A 354 -12.50 -6.53 16.40
N LEU A 355 -12.16 -6.48 15.11
CA LEU A 355 -13.11 -6.74 14.02
C LEU A 355 -13.25 -8.25 13.81
N PRO A 356 -14.45 -8.86 14.04
CA PRO A 356 -14.68 -10.26 13.73
C PRO A 356 -14.48 -10.58 12.26
N ALA A 357 -13.98 -11.77 11.92
CA ALA A 357 -13.68 -12.14 10.54
C ALA A 357 -14.92 -12.38 9.65
N GLY A 358 -16.08 -12.70 10.24
CA GLY A 358 -17.28 -13.03 9.49
C GLY A 358 -17.96 -11.82 8.86
N LEU A 359 -18.19 -11.84 7.54
CA LEU A 359 -18.79 -10.71 6.81
C LEU A 359 -20.16 -10.28 7.35
N LYS A 360 -21.01 -11.24 7.71
CA LYS A 360 -22.33 -10.95 8.33
C LYS A 360 -22.18 -10.27 9.68
N ALA A 361 -21.21 -10.72 10.50
CA ALA A 361 -20.93 -10.09 11.78
C ALA A 361 -20.42 -8.66 11.55
N GLN A 362 -19.45 -8.47 10.66
CA GLN A 362 -18.90 -7.14 10.33
C GLN A 362 -19.97 -6.16 9.87
N ALA A 363 -20.95 -6.61 9.06
CA ALA A 363 -22.02 -5.77 8.55
C ALA A 363 -23.07 -5.38 9.64
N ALA A 364 -23.17 -6.16 10.72
CA ALA A 364 -24.11 -5.95 11.81
C ALA A 364 -23.49 -5.29 13.06
N LEU A 365 -22.20 -4.96 13.01
CA LEU A 365 -21.52 -4.30 14.12
C LEU A 365 -22.03 -2.88 14.33
N THR A 366 -22.18 -2.51 15.60
CA THR A 366 -22.39 -1.13 16.03
C THR A 366 -21.11 -0.65 16.75
N PRO A 367 -20.50 0.46 16.30
CA PRO A 367 -19.30 0.99 16.95
C PRO A 367 -19.64 1.54 18.35
N VAL A 368 -18.72 1.33 19.28
CA VAL A 368 -18.77 1.91 20.63
C VAL A 368 -17.81 3.10 20.66
N TYR A 369 -18.36 4.28 20.89
CA TYR A 369 -17.58 5.51 20.84
C TYR A 369 -17.25 6.06 22.22
N GLU A 370 -16.07 6.69 22.28
CA GLU A 370 -15.66 7.63 23.30
C GLU A 370 -15.72 9.03 22.68
N ASP A 371 -16.41 9.96 23.32
CA ASP A 371 -16.53 11.35 22.88
C ASP A 371 -15.37 12.18 23.43
N MET A 372 -14.78 13.04 22.60
CA MET A 372 -13.73 13.95 22.96
C MET A 372 -14.09 15.37 22.55
N GLU A 373 -13.69 16.33 23.35
CA GLU A 373 -13.81 17.75 23.02
C GLU A 373 -12.91 18.10 21.84
N GLY A 374 -13.44 18.77 20.84
CA GLY A 374 -12.69 19.24 19.68
C GLY A 374 -11.93 20.55 19.96
N TRP A 375 -11.48 21.18 18.90
CA TRP A 375 -10.74 22.45 18.98
C TRP A 375 -11.10 23.38 17.84
N SER A 376 -11.01 24.70 18.10
CA SER A 376 -11.33 25.74 17.12
C SER A 376 -10.08 26.37 16.47
N GLN A 377 -8.91 26.25 17.10
CA GLN A 377 -7.66 26.75 16.54
C GLN A 377 -7.16 25.82 15.45
N THR A 378 -6.44 26.36 14.47
CA THR A 378 -5.87 25.52 13.43
C THR A 378 -4.67 24.72 13.90
N THR A 379 -4.58 23.45 13.46
CA THR A 379 -3.40 22.60 13.55
C THR A 379 -2.57 22.64 12.28
N HIS A 380 -3.12 23.21 11.20
CA HIS A 380 -2.50 23.27 9.88
C HIS A 380 -1.16 24.00 9.94
N GLY A 381 -0.10 23.34 9.45
CA GLY A 381 1.25 23.92 9.41
C GLY A 381 2.00 23.92 10.73
N ALA A 382 1.46 23.33 11.82
CA ALA A 382 2.18 23.16 13.07
C ALA A 382 3.44 22.31 12.87
N ARG A 383 4.58 22.78 13.36
CA ARG A 383 5.91 22.13 13.22
C ARG A 383 6.50 21.68 14.54
N THR A 384 5.93 22.11 15.64
CA THR A 384 6.31 21.66 16.97
C THR A 384 5.09 21.24 17.77
N TRP A 385 5.30 20.42 18.78
CA TRP A 385 4.23 19.97 19.67
C TRP A 385 3.54 21.13 20.41
N ARG A 386 4.26 22.22 20.64
CA ARG A 386 3.76 23.41 21.34
C ARG A 386 2.80 24.26 20.51
N ASP A 387 2.85 24.10 19.18
CA ASP A 387 1.97 24.82 18.25
C ASP A 387 0.55 24.24 18.22
N LEU A 388 0.36 23.04 18.81
CA LEU A 388 -0.91 22.33 18.78
C LEU A 388 -1.86 22.83 19.88
N PRO A 389 -3.17 22.96 19.60
CA PRO A 389 -4.19 23.19 20.61
C PRO A 389 -4.20 22.08 21.68
N ALA A 390 -4.51 22.45 22.92
CA ALA A 390 -4.50 21.48 24.03
C ALA A 390 -5.40 20.27 23.79
N ASN A 391 -6.59 20.46 23.19
CA ASN A 391 -7.50 19.35 22.89
C ASN A 391 -7.00 18.48 21.73
N ALA A 392 -6.29 19.05 20.74
CA ALA A 392 -5.61 18.25 19.71
C ALA A 392 -4.52 17.37 20.33
N VAL A 393 -3.74 17.91 21.27
CA VAL A 393 -2.76 17.13 22.05
C VAL A 393 -3.43 15.98 22.82
N LYS A 394 -4.55 16.25 23.52
CA LYS A 394 -5.32 15.22 24.24
C LYS A 394 -5.82 14.13 23.29
N TYR A 395 -6.34 14.52 22.11
CA TYR A 395 -6.81 13.58 21.10
C TYR A 395 -5.68 12.65 20.63
N VAL A 396 -4.51 13.19 20.29
CA VAL A 396 -3.35 12.39 19.87
C VAL A 396 -2.89 11.45 20.98
N ARG A 397 -2.81 11.95 22.23
CA ARG A 397 -2.42 11.11 23.37
C ARG A 397 -3.44 10.00 23.64
N ARG A 398 -4.74 10.30 23.50
CA ARG A 398 -5.76 9.29 23.68
C ARG A 398 -5.70 8.19 22.61
N ILE A 399 -5.36 8.55 21.38
CA ILE A 399 -5.09 7.56 20.33
C ILE A 399 -3.92 6.65 20.74
N GLU A 400 -2.78 7.21 21.17
CA GLU A 400 -1.62 6.41 21.62
C GLU A 400 -1.99 5.39 22.70
N GLU A 401 -2.76 5.83 23.69
CA GLU A 401 -3.24 4.95 24.78
C GLU A 401 -4.12 3.81 24.26
N LEU A 402 -5.10 4.13 23.41
CA LEU A 402 -6.08 3.17 22.92
C LEU A 402 -5.48 2.13 21.97
N ILE A 403 -4.49 2.52 21.16
CA ILE A 403 -3.85 1.62 20.20
C ILE A 403 -2.58 0.94 20.75
N ALA A 404 -2.12 1.35 21.93
CA ALA A 404 -0.89 0.87 22.58
C ALA A 404 0.37 1.04 21.70
N ALA A 405 0.47 2.13 20.95
CA ALA A 405 1.64 2.47 20.12
C ALA A 405 1.89 3.99 20.14
N PRO A 406 3.17 4.44 20.20
CA PRO A 406 3.49 5.84 20.23
C PRO A 406 3.33 6.51 18.87
N VAL A 407 2.99 7.80 18.84
CA VAL A 407 3.10 8.63 17.64
C VAL A 407 4.56 9.03 17.44
N ALA A 408 5.19 8.46 16.41
CA ALA A 408 6.57 8.77 16.03
C ALA A 408 6.64 10.04 15.15
N LEU A 409 5.63 10.22 14.30
CA LEU A 409 5.51 11.34 13.36
C LEU A 409 4.07 11.89 13.38
N LEU A 410 3.91 13.19 13.33
CA LEU A 410 2.61 13.84 13.20
C LEU A 410 2.63 14.80 12.00
N SER A 411 1.81 14.52 10.99
CA SER A 411 1.65 15.34 9.79
C SER A 411 0.47 16.28 9.96
N THR A 412 0.71 17.57 9.86
CA THR A 412 -0.25 18.66 10.13
C THR A 412 -0.73 19.39 8.86
N SER A 413 -0.18 19.04 7.68
CA SER A 413 -0.64 19.54 6.37
C SER A 413 -0.13 18.63 5.25
N PRO A 414 -0.53 18.84 3.99
CA PRO A 414 0.05 18.15 2.84
C PRO A 414 1.53 18.46 2.60
N GLU A 415 2.02 19.61 3.07
CA GLU A 415 3.39 20.06 2.83
C GLU A 415 4.40 19.18 3.58
N ARG A 416 5.54 18.91 2.93
CA ARG A 416 6.58 18.00 3.44
C ARG A 416 7.12 18.45 4.81
N ASP A 417 7.38 19.74 4.97
CA ASP A 417 8.02 20.29 6.16
C ASP A 417 7.07 20.41 7.36
N ASP A 418 5.77 20.31 7.12
CA ASP A 418 4.74 20.35 8.16
C ASP A 418 4.56 18.97 8.79
N THR A 419 5.66 18.47 9.37
CA THR A 419 5.73 17.18 10.05
C THR A 419 6.50 17.32 11.36
N ILE A 420 5.85 17.00 12.47
CA ILE A 420 6.45 16.98 13.80
C ILE A 420 7.10 15.61 14.01
N LEU A 421 8.42 15.60 14.17
CA LEU A 421 9.18 14.39 14.46
C LEU A 421 9.27 14.19 15.97
N MET A 422 8.65 13.13 16.49
CA MET A 422 8.68 12.75 17.90
C MET A 422 9.75 11.68 18.18
N ARG A 423 9.90 10.73 17.27
CA ARG A 423 10.93 9.65 17.28
C ARG A 423 11.45 9.43 15.87
N ASP A 424 12.75 9.24 15.74
CA ASP A 424 13.35 8.93 14.43
C ASP A 424 13.35 7.43 14.20
N PRO A 425 12.57 6.89 13.23
CA PRO A 425 12.50 5.46 12.95
C PRO A 425 13.82 4.80 12.57
N PHE A 426 14.81 5.57 12.09
CA PHE A 426 16.14 5.06 11.72
C PHE A 426 17.15 5.08 12.88
N GLN A 427 16.81 5.63 14.03
CA GLN A 427 17.70 5.72 15.20
C GLN A 427 17.37 4.72 16.30
N ASP A 428 16.22 4.08 16.24
CA ASP A 428 15.77 3.07 17.22
C ASP A 428 16.33 1.67 16.94
#